data_4b229142d500ebf5f32d138ebc30f703
#
_entry.id   4b229142d500ebf5f32d138ebc30f703
#
_cell.length_a   1.000
_cell.length_b   1.000
_cell.length_c   1.000
_cell.angle_alpha   90.00
_cell.angle_beta   90.00
_cell.angle_gamma   90.00
#
_symmetry.space_group_name_H-M   'P 1'
#
loop_
_entity.id
_entity.type
_entity.pdbx_description
1 polymer ?
#
loop_
_entity_poly.entity_id
_entity_poly.type
_entity_poly.pdbx_seq_one_letter_code
_entity_poly.pdbx_strand_id
1 'polypeptide(L)'
;MLARFGLFFIILSLGFHQGIAQDRYAVFFTYKPQTNFSLSNPEKFLSQKSILRRNRDKIPFDSLDFPVASKYTLGMRPHIQEILYTSKWMNAAVVVTDSEKSKTLQALPYVKKVELVAKGFYSRSGNRLDSLPPSSKWANRVMDNQSNAYDFQNQLIGIPDMHKAGFTGKGVLVAIFDAGFPGIKESPAFAHLFANKQIQGELDVVRPWNKDVFTKNQHGTNVASLILANQPGVLVSGAYNAQVILALTEDEATEYKIEEFNWIRAAEFADSLGVDIINSSLGYLDFDDPGMNYSTSQLDGKSTYVSQGAAIAGKKGILVVNSVGNGGAAGNSSLVAPADAPGILSVGSVTSSSTLSSFSSKGPTADGRIKPELVAFGQGPTLIRSNGAVGAAAGTSFSAPQLAALAAGLWEAKPSWTKEELWKSLVKSGSQFAQPDNALGYGIPNFRAAYFGELLGISGTEPSSWTIYPNPMTSEQVSILFGKELEVVVRLIDPAGRVYFDQKVNRISSSAPFEITLKDLPSGIFIIQLFDKKQVGTLKLIKP
;
A
#
# COMPACT_ATOMS: atom_id res chain seq x y z
N MET A 1 72.14 28.33 -50.53
CA MET A 1 70.65 28.60 -50.46
C MET A 1 70.08 27.80 -49.33
N LEU A 2 69.88 28.38 -48.17
CA LEU A 2 69.31 27.75 -47.01
C LEU A 2 67.84 28.17 -46.88
N ALA A 3 66.92 27.21 -47.03
CA ALA A 3 65.50 27.42 -46.80
C ALA A 3 65.17 27.19 -45.32
N ARG A 4 64.65 28.23 -44.66
CA ARG A 4 64.14 28.16 -43.29
C ARG A 4 62.70 27.71 -43.34
N PHE A 5 62.38 26.52 -42.77
CA PHE A 5 61.02 26.08 -42.46
C PHE A 5 60.61 26.67 -41.10
N GLY A 6 59.64 27.56 -41.09
CA GLY A 6 58.98 28.03 -39.88
C GLY A 6 57.88 27.07 -39.47
N LEU A 7 58.00 26.44 -38.31
CA LEU A 7 56.97 25.59 -37.73
C LEU A 7 55.98 26.46 -36.95
N PHE A 8 54.74 26.61 -37.49
CA PHE A 8 53.65 27.26 -36.79
C PHE A 8 52.99 26.26 -35.83
N PHE A 9 53.21 26.45 -34.54
CA PHE A 9 52.47 25.71 -33.48
C PHE A 9 51.11 26.37 -33.31
N ILE A 10 50.03 25.73 -33.80
CA ILE A 10 48.65 26.07 -33.45
C ILE A 10 48.37 25.44 -32.10
N ILE A 11 48.35 26.23 -31.02
CA ILE A 11 47.88 25.82 -29.71
C ILE A 11 46.35 25.78 -29.80
N LEU A 12 45.80 24.56 -29.97
CA LEU A 12 44.39 24.30 -29.82
C LEU A 12 44.09 24.35 -28.32
N SER A 13 43.59 25.47 -27.81
CA SER A 13 43.02 25.56 -26.46
C SER A 13 41.72 24.73 -26.44
N LEU A 14 41.83 23.46 -26.08
CA LEU A 14 40.71 22.66 -25.65
C LEU A 14 40.15 23.31 -24.36
N GLY A 15 39.19 24.18 -24.50
CA GLY A 15 38.38 24.67 -23.40
C GLY A 15 37.65 23.45 -22.80
N PHE A 16 38.18 22.89 -21.72
CA PHE A 16 37.41 22.02 -20.85
C PHE A 16 36.26 22.85 -20.29
N HIS A 17 35.12 22.81 -20.95
CA HIS A 17 33.88 23.13 -20.28
C HIS A 17 33.68 22.08 -19.20
N GLN A 18 34.11 22.37 -17.97
CA GLN A 18 33.63 21.63 -16.81
C GLN A 18 32.11 21.82 -16.83
N GLY A 19 31.40 20.82 -17.32
CA GLY A 19 29.96 20.78 -17.21
C GLY A 19 29.63 20.92 -15.73
N ILE A 20 29.04 22.06 -15.34
CA ILE A 20 28.58 22.26 -13.97
C ILE A 20 27.62 21.12 -13.67
N ALA A 21 27.95 20.31 -12.67
CA ALA A 21 27.09 19.20 -12.26
C ALA A 21 25.72 19.77 -11.87
N GLN A 22 24.70 19.26 -12.52
CA GLN A 22 23.32 19.65 -12.24
C GLN A 22 22.72 18.64 -11.29
N ASP A 23 22.25 19.12 -10.17
CA ASP A 23 21.67 18.35 -9.08
C ASP A 23 20.16 18.61 -8.98
N ARG A 24 19.50 17.82 -8.19
CA ARG A 24 18.05 17.93 -7.94
C ARG A 24 17.83 18.52 -6.56
N TYR A 25 17.05 19.59 -6.50
CA TYR A 25 16.76 20.32 -5.28
C TYR A 25 15.25 20.37 -5.03
N ALA A 26 14.85 20.25 -3.76
CA ALA A 26 13.51 20.59 -3.31
C ALA A 26 13.49 22.07 -2.85
N VAL A 27 12.67 22.89 -3.48
CA VAL A 27 12.47 24.30 -3.18
C VAL A 27 11.13 24.45 -2.47
N PHE A 28 11.14 24.75 -1.18
CA PHE A 28 9.96 24.91 -0.35
C PHE A 28 9.50 26.37 -0.35
N PHE A 29 8.20 26.60 -0.39
CA PHE A 29 7.62 27.93 -0.39
C PHE A 29 7.06 28.31 0.98
N THR A 30 7.17 29.62 1.33
CA THR A 30 6.70 30.13 2.62
C THR A 30 5.19 30.14 2.70
N TYR A 31 4.51 30.51 1.61
CA TYR A 31 3.07 30.68 1.56
C TYR A 31 2.45 29.85 0.44
N LYS A 32 1.16 29.60 0.57
CA LYS A 32 0.33 28.98 -0.46
C LYS A 32 -0.85 29.91 -0.78
N PRO A 33 -0.57 31.03 -1.45
CA PRO A 33 -1.61 31.99 -1.73
C PRO A 33 -2.67 31.37 -2.64
N GLN A 34 -3.90 31.66 -2.33
CA GLN A 34 -5.06 31.34 -3.16
C GLN A 34 -4.95 32.04 -4.51
N THR A 35 -5.28 31.35 -5.58
CA THR A 35 -5.36 31.94 -6.91
C THR A 35 -6.73 31.66 -7.55
N ASN A 36 -6.86 30.59 -8.33
CA ASN A 36 -8.05 30.25 -9.11
C ASN A 36 -8.85 29.08 -8.51
N PHE A 37 -8.44 28.58 -7.32
CA PHE A 37 -9.07 27.45 -6.65
C PHE A 37 -9.79 27.92 -5.39
N SER A 38 -10.95 27.32 -5.11
CA SER A 38 -11.73 27.54 -3.89
C SER A 38 -12.07 26.20 -3.25
N LEU A 39 -12.07 26.15 -1.92
CA LEU A 39 -12.50 24.96 -1.16
C LEU A 39 -13.99 24.62 -1.36
N SER A 40 -14.77 25.61 -1.81
CA SER A 40 -16.19 25.40 -2.14
C SER A 40 -16.40 24.68 -3.48
N ASN A 41 -15.35 24.57 -4.33
CA ASN A 41 -15.43 23.93 -5.65
C ASN A 41 -14.35 22.84 -5.77
N PRO A 42 -14.38 21.79 -4.93
CA PRO A 42 -13.34 20.76 -4.88
C PRO A 42 -13.22 19.93 -6.16
N GLU A 43 -14.26 19.87 -6.98
CA GLU A 43 -14.30 19.18 -8.27
C GLU A 43 -13.28 19.72 -9.29
N LYS A 44 -12.74 20.92 -9.07
CA LYS A 44 -11.68 21.51 -9.92
C LYS A 44 -10.29 20.89 -9.71
N PHE A 45 -10.10 20.15 -8.61
CA PHE A 45 -8.79 19.57 -8.25
C PHE A 45 -8.86 18.18 -7.65
N LEU A 46 -10.06 17.64 -7.37
CA LEU A 46 -10.31 16.28 -6.88
C LEU A 46 -11.34 15.58 -7.76
N SER A 47 -11.19 14.28 -7.94
CA SER A 47 -12.20 13.44 -8.60
C SER A 47 -13.43 13.30 -7.71
N GLN A 48 -14.55 12.93 -8.32
CA GLN A 48 -15.79 12.61 -7.57
C GLN A 48 -15.55 11.51 -6.51
N LYS A 49 -14.73 10.51 -6.82
CA LYS A 49 -14.40 9.43 -5.87
C LYS A 49 -13.62 9.97 -4.66
N SER A 50 -12.67 10.89 -4.89
CA SER A 50 -11.95 11.56 -3.80
C SER A 50 -12.88 12.37 -2.90
N ILE A 51 -13.82 13.13 -3.50
CA ILE A 51 -14.82 13.90 -2.76
C ILE A 51 -15.70 12.98 -1.93
N LEU A 52 -16.19 11.87 -2.49
CA LEU A 52 -17.01 10.90 -1.78
C LEU A 52 -16.25 10.27 -0.60
N ARG A 53 -14.96 9.92 -0.76
CA ARG A 53 -14.13 9.42 0.34
C ARG A 53 -14.03 10.44 1.48
N ARG A 54 -13.73 11.73 1.15
CA ARG A 54 -13.66 12.80 2.14
C ARG A 54 -15.00 12.98 2.89
N ASN A 55 -16.11 12.93 2.17
CA ASN A 55 -17.44 13.05 2.77
C ASN A 55 -17.78 11.87 3.68
N ARG A 56 -17.48 10.63 3.26
CA ARG A 56 -17.64 9.42 4.08
C ARG A 56 -16.88 9.55 5.40
N ASP A 57 -15.62 9.95 5.32
CA ASP A 57 -14.70 10.04 6.46
C ASP A 57 -14.84 11.37 7.22
N LYS A 58 -15.74 12.28 6.78
CA LYS A 58 -15.97 13.63 7.34
C LYS A 58 -14.68 14.47 7.39
N ILE A 59 -13.86 14.36 6.35
CA ILE A 59 -12.57 15.06 6.21
C ILE A 59 -12.81 16.38 5.45
N PRO A 60 -12.49 17.55 6.04
CA PRO A 60 -12.63 18.82 5.36
C PRO A 60 -11.61 18.98 4.22
N PHE A 61 -11.95 19.75 3.21
CA PHE A 61 -11.00 20.26 2.24
C PHE A 61 -10.17 21.37 2.89
N ASP A 62 -8.89 21.42 2.57
CA ASP A 62 -7.96 22.39 3.16
C ASP A 62 -6.92 22.89 2.13
N SER A 63 -6.00 23.75 2.58
CA SER A 63 -4.97 24.32 1.73
C SER A 63 -3.98 23.29 1.15
N LEU A 64 -3.87 22.10 1.73
CA LEU A 64 -3.03 21.03 1.18
C LEU A 64 -3.61 20.46 -0.13
N ASP A 65 -4.89 20.67 -0.38
CA ASP A 65 -5.54 20.21 -1.62
C ASP A 65 -5.21 21.12 -2.82
N PHE A 66 -4.79 22.37 -2.58
CA PHE A 66 -4.45 23.30 -3.64
C PHE A 66 -3.06 23.05 -4.23
N PRO A 67 -2.88 23.26 -5.53
CA PRO A 67 -1.57 23.23 -6.17
C PRO A 67 -0.64 24.33 -5.64
N VAL A 68 0.65 24.17 -5.90
CA VAL A 68 1.64 25.24 -5.70
C VAL A 68 1.29 26.44 -6.57
N ALA A 69 1.44 27.65 -6.03
CA ALA A 69 1.12 28.88 -6.75
C ALA A 69 1.99 29.06 -7.99
N SER A 70 1.37 29.21 -9.16
CA SER A 70 2.08 29.31 -10.45
C SER A 70 3.05 30.50 -10.51
N LYS A 71 2.77 31.60 -9.80
CA LYS A 71 3.69 32.73 -9.70
C LYS A 71 5.07 32.35 -9.13
N TYR A 72 5.13 31.36 -8.23
CA TYR A 72 6.39 30.88 -7.64
C TYR A 72 7.17 30.05 -8.64
N THR A 73 6.51 29.12 -9.32
CA THR A 73 7.15 28.30 -10.34
C THR A 73 7.64 29.12 -11.52
N LEU A 74 6.89 30.17 -11.92
CA LEU A 74 7.31 31.12 -12.95
C LEU A 74 8.50 31.97 -12.50
N GLY A 75 8.47 32.49 -11.27
CA GLY A 75 9.55 33.32 -10.72
C GLY A 75 10.88 32.59 -10.55
N MET A 76 10.86 31.25 -10.40
CA MET A 76 12.09 30.43 -10.31
C MET A 76 12.74 30.15 -11.69
N ARG A 77 12.01 30.25 -12.79
CA ARG A 77 12.50 29.85 -14.14
C ARG A 77 13.88 30.38 -14.53
N PRO A 78 14.28 31.64 -14.22
CA PRO A 78 15.61 32.13 -14.54
C PRO A 78 16.76 31.42 -13.81
N HIS A 79 16.45 30.72 -12.70
CA HIS A 79 17.43 30.14 -11.79
C HIS A 79 17.46 28.59 -11.84
N ILE A 80 16.69 27.97 -12.72
CA ILE A 80 16.59 26.52 -12.84
C ILE A 80 16.72 26.09 -14.29
N GLN A 81 17.10 24.83 -14.48
CA GLN A 81 17.06 24.20 -15.79
C GLN A 81 15.66 23.63 -16.07
N GLU A 82 15.11 22.92 -15.11
CA GLU A 82 13.82 22.24 -15.25
C GLU A 82 13.09 22.16 -13.91
N ILE A 83 11.76 22.15 -13.94
CA ILE A 83 10.91 21.71 -12.84
C ILE A 83 10.47 20.29 -13.16
N LEU A 84 10.86 19.32 -12.35
CA LEU A 84 10.44 17.93 -12.52
C LEU A 84 8.97 17.78 -12.18
N TYR A 85 8.58 18.29 -11.02
CA TYR A 85 7.19 18.36 -10.54
C TYR A 85 7.05 19.29 -9.35
N THR A 86 5.82 19.53 -8.93
CA THR A 86 5.48 20.24 -7.69
C THR A 86 4.77 19.31 -6.72
N SER A 87 4.97 19.53 -5.43
CA SER A 87 4.24 18.86 -4.34
C SER A 87 3.29 19.85 -3.68
N LYS A 88 2.00 19.52 -3.73
CA LYS A 88 0.97 20.32 -3.07
C LYS A 88 1.01 20.15 -1.55
N TRP A 89 1.34 18.95 -1.04
CA TRP A 89 1.38 18.68 0.39
C TRP A 89 2.60 19.32 1.07
N MET A 90 3.75 19.26 0.41
CA MET A 90 4.98 19.88 0.93
C MET A 90 5.07 21.39 0.60
N ASN A 91 4.17 21.93 -0.23
CA ASN A 91 4.25 23.27 -0.80
C ASN A 91 5.64 23.55 -1.38
N ALA A 92 6.10 22.65 -2.25
CA ALA A 92 7.45 22.64 -2.80
C ALA A 92 7.46 22.35 -4.30
N ALA A 93 8.59 22.63 -4.94
CA ALA A 93 8.91 22.19 -6.29
C ALA A 93 10.23 21.42 -6.27
N VAL A 94 10.28 20.26 -6.97
CA VAL A 94 11.53 19.55 -7.23
C VAL A 94 12.07 20.04 -8.57
N VAL A 95 13.29 20.58 -8.54
CA VAL A 95 13.91 21.29 -9.67
C VAL A 95 15.30 20.75 -9.96
N VAL A 96 15.75 20.94 -11.20
CA VAL A 96 17.12 20.69 -11.63
C VAL A 96 17.84 22.03 -11.72
N THR A 97 18.96 22.15 -11.01
CA THR A 97 19.79 23.34 -11.03
C THR A 97 21.22 23.02 -10.54
N ASP A 98 22.11 23.99 -10.62
CA ASP A 98 23.46 23.90 -10.04
C ASP A 98 23.51 24.50 -8.63
N SER A 99 24.60 24.25 -7.91
CA SER A 99 24.74 24.67 -6.52
C SER A 99 24.79 26.21 -6.35
N GLU A 100 25.28 26.96 -7.34
CA GLU A 100 25.32 28.43 -7.28
C GLU A 100 23.91 29.02 -7.45
N LYS A 101 23.16 28.52 -8.43
CA LYS A 101 21.79 28.96 -8.64
C LYS A 101 20.86 28.54 -7.49
N SER A 102 21.16 27.42 -6.82
CA SER A 102 20.40 27.00 -5.64
C SER A 102 20.47 28.04 -4.51
N LYS A 103 21.63 28.70 -4.32
CA LYS A 103 21.79 29.82 -3.38
C LYS A 103 20.94 31.05 -3.79
N THR A 104 20.87 31.32 -5.10
CA THR A 104 20.01 32.38 -5.62
C THR A 104 18.52 32.08 -5.38
N LEU A 105 18.10 30.82 -5.56
CA LEU A 105 16.73 30.38 -5.23
C LEU A 105 16.43 30.60 -3.74
N GLN A 106 17.37 30.30 -2.86
CA GLN A 106 17.22 30.48 -1.41
C GLN A 106 17.00 31.96 -1.02
N ALA A 107 17.52 32.90 -1.81
CA ALA A 107 17.37 34.32 -1.54
C ALA A 107 16.03 34.90 -2.02
N LEU A 108 15.21 34.16 -2.74
CA LEU A 108 13.91 34.65 -3.22
C LEU A 108 12.93 34.83 -2.04
N PRO A 109 12.18 35.95 -1.97
CA PRO A 109 11.39 36.30 -0.77
C PRO A 109 10.24 35.34 -0.46
N TYR A 110 9.84 34.51 -1.40
CA TYR A 110 8.79 33.51 -1.23
C TYR A 110 9.34 32.09 -1.01
N VAL A 111 10.66 31.91 -1.04
CA VAL A 111 11.32 30.63 -0.78
C VAL A 111 11.65 30.52 0.71
N LYS A 112 11.17 29.47 1.33
CA LYS A 112 11.42 29.16 2.74
C LYS A 112 12.74 28.40 2.92
N LYS A 113 13.02 27.44 2.02
CA LYS A 113 14.15 26.54 2.12
C LYS A 113 14.46 25.94 0.76
N VAL A 114 15.74 25.73 0.47
CA VAL A 114 16.22 24.94 -0.66
C VAL A 114 17.08 23.78 -0.11
N GLU A 115 16.82 22.57 -0.53
CA GLU A 115 17.51 21.38 -0.03
C GLU A 115 17.94 20.49 -1.20
N LEU A 116 19.19 20.05 -1.19
CA LEU A 116 19.69 19.04 -2.12
C LEU A 116 19.01 17.72 -1.82
N VAL A 117 18.30 17.14 -2.81
CA VAL A 117 17.58 15.88 -2.66
C VAL A 117 18.15 14.75 -3.50
N ALA A 118 18.96 15.06 -4.50
CA ALA A 118 19.76 14.07 -5.22
C ALA A 118 20.90 14.72 -6.01
N LYS A 119 22.03 14.04 -6.10
CA LYS A 119 23.16 14.43 -6.94
C LYS A 119 22.99 13.93 -8.37
N GLY A 120 23.46 14.74 -9.33
CA GLY A 120 23.38 14.43 -10.75
C GLY A 120 21.97 14.53 -11.33
N PHE A 121 21.88 14.70 -12.61
CA PHE A 121 20.63 14.72 -13.36
C PHE A 121 20.78 14.03 -14.70
N TYR A 122 19.82 13.20 -15.06
CA TYR A 122 19.75 12.50 -16.32
C TYR A 122 18.86 13.26 -17.28
N SER A 123 19.46 13.90 -18.29
CA SER A 123 18.66 14.60 -19.30
C SER A 123 17.89 13.59 -20.16
N ARG A 124 16.77 14.06 -20.76
CA ARG A 124 15.91 13.27 -21.66
C ARG A 124 16.65 12.61 -22.84
N SER A 125 17.87 13.05 -23.14
CA SER A 125 18.71 12.57 -24.26
C SER A 125 19.84 11.61 -23.86
N GLY A 126 19.96 11.23 -22.60
CA GLY A 126 21.09 10.44 -22.09
C GLY A 126 20.76 8.98 -21.82
N ASN A 127 21.18 8.08 -22.72
CA ASN A 127 21.18 6.61 -22.52
C ASN A 127 22.23 6.10 -21.52
N ARG A 128 22.56 6.84 -20.46
CA ARG A 128 23.79 6.56 -19.68
C ARG A 128 23.62 5.64 -18.47
N LEU A 129 22.44 5.10 -18.20
CA LEU A 129 22.19 4.42 -16.92
C LEU A 129 21.66 3.00 -16.94
N ASP A 130 21.47 2.41 -18.10
CA ASP A 130 21.13 0.98 -18.12
C ASP A 130 22.32 0.05 -17.74
N SER A 131 23.45 0.62 -17.33
CA SER A 131 24.69 -0.11 -17.03
C SER A 131 25.14 -0.10 -15.57
N LEU A 132 24.45 0.58 -14.66
CA LEU A 132 24.80 0.52 -13.24
C LEU A 132 24.13 -0.72 -12.59
N PRO A 133 24.84 -1.45 -11.74
CA PRO A 133 24.23 -2.55 -11.01
C PRO A 133 23.10 -2.01 -10.11
N PRO A 134 21.99 -2.75 -9.97
CA PRO A 134 20.92 -2.36 -9.05
C PRO A 134 21.46 -2.17 -7.65
N SER A 135 20.96 -1.18 -6.93
CA SER A 135 21.32 -0.94 -5.53
C SER A 135 21.00 -2.19 -4.69
N SER A 136 21.73 -2.38 -3.59
CA SER A 136 21.55 -3.52 -2.67
C SER A 136 20.14 -3.63 -2.09
N LYS A 137 19.36 -2.56 -2.15
CA LYS A 137 17.93 -2.45 -1.81
C LYS A 137 17.06 -3.53 -2.46
N TRP A 138 17.40 -3.96 -3.69
CA TRP A 138 16.62 -4.88 -4.50
C TRP A 138 17.12 -6.32 -4.51
N ALA A 139 18.01 -6.69 -3.59
CA ALA A 139 18.53 -8.05 -3.49
C ALA A 139 17.41 -9.03 -3.03
N ASN A 140 16.69 -9.59 -3.98
CA ASN A 140 15.72 -10.64 -3.74
C ASN A 140 16.45 -11.96 -3.48
N ARG A 141 16.32 -12.53 -2.27
CA ARG A 141 16.64 -13.93 -2.05
C ARG A 141 15.62 -14.79 -2.78
N VAL A 142 16.03 -15.37 -3.88
CA VAL A 142 15.20 -16.35 -4.62
C VAL A 142 15.18 -17.64 -3.80
N MET A 143 14.00 -18.01 -3.33
CA MET A 143 13.76 -19.34 -2.75
C MET A 143 13.00 -20.16 -3.78
N ASP A 144 13.54 -21.30 -4.14
CA ASP A 144 12.88 -22.24 -5.05
C ASP A 144 11.94 -23.11 -4.21
N ASN A 145 10.64 -22.90 -4.30
CA ASN A 145 9.65 -23.63 -3.51
C ASN A 145 8.54 -24.15 -4.41
N GLN A 146 8.49 -25.48 -4.59
CA GLN A 146 7.54 -26.17 -5.47
C GLN A 146 6.22 -26.63 -4.78
N SER A 147 5.88 -26.08 -3.61
CA SER A 147 4.62 -26.44 -2.94
C SER A 147 3.51 -25.45 -3.29
N ASN A 148 2.24 -25.88 -3.16
CA ASN A 148 1.05 -25.02 -3.28
C ASN A 148 0.99 -23.97 -2.14
N ALA A 149 2.06 -23.20 -1.98
CA ALA A 149 2.28 -22.32 -0.85
C ALA A 149 1.29 -21.13 -0.79
N TYR A 150 0.64 -20.79 -1.92
CA TYR A 150 -0.34 -19.71 -1.92
C TYR A 150 -1.56 -20.01 -1.03
N ASP A 151 -1.93 -21.28 -0.89
CA ASP A 151 -3.03 -21.66 0.01
C ASP A 151 -2.69 -21.31 1.46
N PHE A 152 -1.45 -21.57 1.88
CA PHE A 152 -0.99 -21.19 3.21
C PHE A 152 -1.03 -19.67 3.42
N GLN A 153 -0.46 -18.87 2.52
CA GLN A 153 -0.40 -17.41 2.67
C GLN A 153 -1.79 -16.78 2.69
N ASN A 154 -2.71 -17.31 1.89
CA ASN A 154 -4.10 -16.86 1.84
C ASN A 154 -4.89 -17.33 3.09
N GLN A 155 -4.73 -18.60 3.50
CA GLN A 155 -5.41 -19.14 4.67
C GLN A 155 -5.00 -18.43 5.94
N LEU A 156 -3.72 -18.08 6.09
CA LEU A 156 -3.17 -17.44 7.27
C LEU A 156 -3.94 -16.18 7.68
N ILE A 157 -4.35 -15.38 6.70
CA ILE A 157 -5.08 -14.12 6.91
C ILE A 157 -6.58 -14.22 6.53
N GLY A 158 -7.07 -15.43 6.18
CA GLY A 158 -8.49 -15.71 5.94
C GLY A 158 -9.00 -15.28 4.55
N ILE A 159 -8.14 -15.16 3.53
CA ILE A 159 -8.56 -14.82 2.16
C ILE A 159 -9.55 -15.83 1.57
N PRO A 160 -9.42 -17.17 1.74
CA PRO A 160 -10.42 -18.10 1.23
C PRO A 160 -11.84 -17.85 1.77
N ASP A 161 -11.95 -17.46 3.04
CA ASP A 161 -13.23 -17.10 3.63
C ASP A 161 -13.79 -15.80 3.08
N MET A 162 -12.92 -14.84 2.83
CA MET A 162 -13.27 -13.57 2.17
C MET A 162 -13.84 -13.81 0.77
N HIS A 163 -13.19 -14.66 -0.03
CA HIS A 163 -13.65 -15.02 -1.37
C HIS A 163 -14.95 -15.86 -1.33
N LYS A 164 -15.06 -16.80 -0.38
CA LYS A 164 -16.30 -17.57 -0.16
C LYS A 164 -17.49 -16.67 0.20
N ALA A 165 -17.22 -15.57 0.90
CA ALA A 165 -18.23 -14.55 1.21
C ALA A 165 -18.52 -13.60 0.03
N GLY A 166 -17.83 -13.74 -1.11
CA GLY A 166 -18.04 -12.97 -2.33
C GLY A 166 -17.22 -11.69 -2.43
N PHE A 167 -16.27 -11.44 -1.51
CA PHE A 167 -15.47 -10.22 -1.48
C PHE A 167 -14.09 -10.46 -2.09
N THR A 168 -13.74 -9.66 -3.09
CA THR A 168 -12.55 -9.81 -3.94
C THR A 168 -11.87 -8.48 -4.25
N GLY A 169 -12.23 -7.42 -3.50
CA GLY A 169 -11.73 -6.05 -3.66
C GLY A 169 -12.53 -5.19 -4.66
N LYS A 170 -13.68 -5.68 -5.16
CA LYS A 170 -14.49 -4.96 -6.16
C LYS A 170 -14.94 -3.60 -5.64
N GLY A 171 -14.76 -2.55 -6.47
CA GLY A 171 -15.13 -1.17 -6.12
C GLY A 171 -14.08 -0.41 -5.30
N VAL A 172 -13.07 -1.10 -4.77
CA VAL A 172 -11.94 -0.48 -4.07
C VAL A 172 -10.84 -0.12 -5.06
N LEU A 173 -10.24 1.06 -4.91
CA LEU A 173 -9.12 1.53 -5.72
C LEU A 173 -7.83 1.46 -4.92
N VAL A 174 -6.91 0.60 -5.35
CA VAL A 174 -5.60 0.40 -4.72
C VAL A 174 -4.52 1.08 -5.55
N ALA A 175 -3.63 1.84 -4.94
CA ALA A 175 -2.41 2.30 -5.61
C ALA A 175 -1.22 1.45 -5.14
N ILE A 176 -0.35 1.05 -6.06
CA ILE A 176 0.89 0.32 -5.77
C ILE A 176 2.05 1.23 -6.17
N PHE A 177 2.90 1.56 -5.19
CA PHE A 177 4.11 2.36 -5.38
C PHE A 177 5.32 1.44 -5.33
N ASP A 178 6.12 1.45 -6.40
CA ASP A 178 7.25 0.53 -6.53
C ASP A 178 8.26 1.01 -7.60
N ALA A 179 9.26 0.19 -7.91
CA ALA A 179 10.33 0.48 -8.86
C ALA A 179 10.00 0.12 -10.32
N GLY A 180 8.79 -0.33 -10.62
CA GLY A 180 8.36 -0.72 -11.97
C GLY A 180 7.52 -1.99 -11.98
N PHE A 181 6.90 -2.27 -13.13
CA PHE A 181 5.92 -3.35 -13.27
C PHE A 181 6.09 -4.17 -14.56
N PRO A 182 7.32 -4.59 -14.93
CA PRO A 182 7.54 -5.36 -16.15
C PRO A 182 6.81 -6.70 -16.10
N GLY A 183 6.30 -7.18 -17.25
CA GLY A 183 5.65 -8.46 -17.39
C GLY A 183 4.18 -8.51 -16.95
N ILE A 184 3.61 -7.45 -16.39
CA ILE A 184 2.17 -7.42 -16.05
C ILE A 184 1.31 -7.53 -17.31
N LYS A 185 1.70 -6.90 -18.42
CA LYS A 185 0.96 -6.94 -19.68
C LYS A 185 0.91 -8.33 -20.30
N GLU A 186 1.98 -9.09 -20.13
CA GLU A 186 2.22 -10.37 -20.80
C GLU A 186 1.75 -11.57 -19.96
N SER A 187 1.67 -11.42 -18.64
CA SER A 187 1.37 -12.53 -17.73
C SER A 187 -0.13 -12.84 -17.69
N PRO A 188 -0.53 -14.12 -17.87
CA PRO A 188 -1.93 -14.55 -17.74
C PRO A 188 -2.55 -14.20 -16.37
N ALA A 189 -1.73 -14.14 -15.31
CA ALA A 189 -2.19 -13.82 -13.95
C ALA A 189 -2.80 -12.42 -13.83
N PHE A 190 -2.49 -11.51 -14.75
CA PHE A 190 -2.98 -10.13 -14.77
C PHE A 190 -3.88 -9.80 -15.98
N ALA A 191 -4.15 -10.76 -16.88
CA ALA A 191 -4.93 -10.53 -18.11
C ALA A 191 -6.31 -9.89 -17.82
N HIS A 192 -6.94 -10.26 -16.71
CA HIS A 192 -8.23 -9.72 -16.28
C HIS A 192 -8.18 -8.20 -15.97
N LEU A 193 -7.02 -7.65 -15.55
CA LEU A 193 -6.87 -6.22 -15.29
C LEU A 193 -7.11 -5.38 -16.55
N PHE A 194 -6.65 -5.87 -17.69
CA PHE A 194 -6.82 -5.23 -18.99
C PHE A 194 -8.21 -5.51 -19.57
N ALA A 195 -8.66 -6.76 -19.54
CA ALA A 195 -9.98 -7.16 -20.03
C ALA A 195 -11.12 -6.40 -19.33
N ASN A 196 -11.01 -6.20 -18.01
CA ASN A 196 -12.02 -5.55 -17.18
C ASN A 196 -11.76 -4.06 -16.98
N LYS A 197 -10.71 -3.48 -17.61
CA LYS A 197 -10.31 -2.07 -17.46
C LYS A 197 -10.10 -1.67 -15.97
N GLN A 198 -9.42 -2.53 -15.21
CA GLN A 198 -9.18 -2.29 -13.78
C GLN A 198 -8.03 -1.31 -13.52
N ILE A 199 -7.12 -1.10 -14.50
CA ILE A 199 -6.04 -0.10 -14.39
C ILE A 199 -6.65 1.29 -14.62
N GLN A 200 -6.67 2.10 -13.56
CA GLN A 200 -7.28 3.44 -13.54
C GLN A 200 -6.26 4.56 -13.69
N GLY A 201 -4.98 4.26 -13.62
CA GLY A 201 -3.92 5.24 -13.81
C GLY A 201 -2.53 4.62 -13.75
N GLU A 202 -1.63 5.25 -14.46
CA GLU A 202 -0.21 4.93 -14.52
C GLU A 202 0.57 6.23 -14.30
N LEU A 203 1.64 6.19 -13.49
CA LEU A 203 2.45 7.35 -13.21
C LEU A 203 3.93 6.96 -13.05
N ASP A 204 4.81 7.48 -13.90
CA ASP A 204 6.25 7.47 -13.65
C ASP A 204 6.66 8.84 -13.07
N VAL A 205 6.96 8.87 -11.76
CA VAL A 205 7.38 10.10 -11.08
C VAL A 205 8.88 10.35 -11.28
N VAL A 206 9.65 9.28 -11.43
CA VAL A 206 11.11 9.35 -11.62
C VAL A 206 11.43 10.02 -12.96
N ARG A 207 10.65 9.67 -13.97
CA ARG A 207 10.76 10.22 -15.33
C ARG A 207 9.40 10.76 -15.78
N PRO A 208 9.01 11.97 -15.37
CA PRO A 208 7.65 12.48 -15.61
C PRO A 208 7.25 12.60 -17.09
N TRP A 209 8.22 12.48 -17.99
CA TRP A 209 8.01 12.45 -19.46
C TRP A 209 7.73 11.04 -20.01
N ASN A 210 8.01 9.98 -19.21
CA ASN A 210 7.72 8.59 -19.54
C ASN A 210 6.28 8.27 -19.13
N LYS A 211 5.59 7.47 -19.94
CA LYS A 211 4.23 7.02 -19.65
C LYS A 211 4.13 5.51 -19.46
N ASP A 212 5.25 4.79 -19.62
CA ASP A 212 5.27 3.34 -19.49
C ASP A 212 5.87 2.92 -18.16
N VAL A 213 5.03 2.48 -17.26
CA VAL A 213 5.42 1.94 -15.95
C VAL A 213 5.70 0.43 -15.98
N PHE A 214 5.39 -0.25 -17.09
CA PHE A 214 5.59 -1.70 -17.28
C PHE A 214 7.03 -2.03 -17.67
N THR A 215 7.95 -1.35 -17.04
CA THR A 215 9.39 -1.42 -17.27
C THR A 215 10.12 -1.49 -15.93
N LYS A 216 11.46 -1.53 -15.97
CA LYS A 216 12.35 -1.44 -14.82
C LYS A 216 12.34 -2.68 -13.93
N ASN A 217 12.24 -2.53 -12.61
CA ASN A 217 12.43 -3.61 -11.66
C ASN A 217 11.19 -4.49 -11.53
N GLN A 218 11.37 -5.82 -11.53
CA GLN A 218 10.28 -6.77 -11.34
C GLN A 218 9.70 -6.78 -9.92
N HIS A 219 10.29 -6.04 -8.96
CA HIS A 219 9.81 -6.04 -7.58
C HIS A 219 8.33 -5.62 -7.51
N GLY A 220 7.94 -4.56 -8.23
CA GLY A 220 6.54 -4.12 -8.27
C GLY A 220 5.60 -5.14 -8.92
N THR A 221 6.06 -5.93 -9.90
CA THR A 221 5.29 -7.05 -10.46
C THR A 221 5.05 -8.13 -9.41
N ASN A 222 6.10 -8.49 -8.65
CA ASN A 222 6.00 -9.45 -7.58
C ASN A 222 5.02 -8.98 -6.49
N VAL A 223 5.10 -7.71 -6.09
CA VAL A 223 4.20 -7.06 -5.12
C VAL A 223 2.77 -7.02 -5.65
N ALA A 224 2.57 -6.59 -6.91
CA ALA A 224 1.25 -6.53 -7.53
C ALA A 224 0.60 -7.92 -7.61
N SER A 225 1.39 -8.98 -7.81
CA SER A 225 0.87 -10.34 -7.87
C SER A 225 0.21 -10.78 -6.56
N LEU A 226 0.70 -10.31 -5.41
CA LEU A 226 0.14 -10.66 -4.09
C LEU A 226 -1.17 -9.91 -3.75
N ILE A 227 -1.52 -8.90 -4.56
CA ILE A 227 -2.78 -8.15 -4.42
C ILE A 227 -3.77 -8.60 -5.49
N LEU A 228 -3.30 -8.70 -6.75
CA LEU A 228 -4.14 -8.65 -7.96
C LEU A 228 -4.13 -9.93 -8.80
N ALA A 229 -3.22 -10.89 -8.59
CA ALA A 229 -3.14 -12.08 -9.43
C ALA A 229 -4.46 -12.86 -9.41
N ASN A 230 -4.91 -13.31 -10.59
CA ASN A 230 -6.06 -14.18 -10.75
C ASN A 230 -5.77 -15.25 -11.81
N GLN A 231 -5.04 -16.28 -11.41
CA GLN A 231 -4.76 -17.44 -12.22
C GLN A 231 -5.05 -18.70 -11.40
N PRO A 232 -6.30 -19.24 -11.47
CA PRO A 232 -6.68 -20.44 -10.73
C PRO A 232 -5.71 -21.61 -10.96
N GLY A 233 -5.36 -22.31 -9.90
CA GLY A 233 -4.36 -23.39 -9.92
C GLY A 233 -2.90 -22.91 -9.88
N VAL A 234 -2.65 -21.59 -9.93
CA VAL A 234 -1.32 -20.98 -9.85
C VAL A 234 -1.24 -19.99 -8.70
N LEU A 235 -1.95 -18.86 -8.80
CA LEU A 235 -2.06 -17.87 -7.74
C LEU A 235 -3.38 -17.09 -7.90
N VAL A 236 -4.18 -17.06 -6.84
CA VAL A 236 -5.36 -16.20 -6.72
C VAL A 236 -5.20 -15.34 -5.48
N SER A 237 -5.00 -14.05 -5.68
CA SER A 237 -4.73 -13.10 -4.60
C SER A 237 -6.00 -12.44 -4.08
N GLY A 238 -5.92 -11.86 -2.88
CA GLY A 238 -7.11 -11.46 -2.13
C GLY A 238 -7.99 -10.41 -2.83
N ALA A 239 -7.41 -9.50 -3.62
CA ALA A 239 -8.15 -8.37 -4.20
C ALA A 239 -8.08 -8.31 -5.74
N TYR A 240 -8.19 -9.46 -6.40
CA TYR A 240 -8.04 -9.54 -7.86
C TYR A 240 -9.11 -8.74 -8.64
N ASN A 241 -10.22 -8.38 -8.05
CA ASN A 241 -11.24 -7.51 -8.66
C ASN A 241 -11.12 -6.02 -8.26
N ALA A 242 -10.09 -5.65 -7.51
CA ALA A 242 -9.82 -4.24 -7.19
C ALA A 242 -9.44 -3.46 -8.46
N GLN A 243 -9.78 -2.18 -8.49
CA GLN A 243 -9.17 -1.23 -9.42
C GLN A 243 -7.76 -0.87 -8.95
N VAL A 244 -6.86 -0.53 -9.88
CA VAL A 244 -5.46 -0.27 -9.53
C VAL A 244 -4.89 0.96 -10.21
N ILE A 245 -4.02 1.67 -9.49
CA ILE A 245 -3.08 2.65 -10.00
C ILE A 245 -1.67 2.11 -9.79
N LEU A 246 -0.86 2.13 -10.83
CA LEU A 246 0.54 1.72 -10.78
C LEU A 246 1.43 2.97 -10.83
N ALA A 247 2.24 3.18 -9.80
CA ALA A 247 3.13 4.33 -9.73
C ALA A 247 4.59 3.90 -9.56
N LEU A 248 5.44 4.29 -10.49
CA LEU A 248 6.88 4.11 -10.44
C LEU A 248 7.47 5.32 -9.68
N THR A 249 7.96 5.06 -8.46
CA THR A 249 8.46 6.08 -7.54
C THR A 249 9.96 5.98 -7.29
N GLU A 250 10.58 4.84 -7.61
CA GLU A 250 11.95 4.50 -7.26
C GLU A 250 12.88 4.53 -8.48
N ASP A 251 14.07 5.08 -8.32
CA ASP A 251 15.16 4.99 -9.29
C ASP A 251 16.06 3.79 -8.93
N GLU A 252 16.07 2.76 -9.78
CA GLU A 252 16.87 1.54 -9.53
C GLU A 252 18.36 1.79 -9.40
N ALA A 253 18.85 2.87 -9.99
CA ALA A 253 20.29 3.15 -10.09
C ALA A 253 20.84 3.91 -8.89
N THR A 254 19.97 4.61 -8.13
CA THR A 254 20.38 5.50 -7.05
C THR A 254 19.40 5.47 -5.90
N GLU A 255 19.90 5.76 -4.70
CA GLU A 255 19.10 5.90 -3.49
C GLU A 255 19.31 7.32 -2.93
N TYR A 256 18.38 8.24 -3.19
CA TYR A 256 18.45 9.61 -2.72
C TYR A 256 17.11 10.09 -2.14
N LYS A 257 17.14 11.14 -1.32
CA LYS A 257 15.94 11.73 -0.71
C LYS A 257 14.86 12.19 -1.71
N ILE A 258 15.20 12.33 -2.99
CA ILE A 258 14.21 12.62 -4.03
C ILE A 258 13.13 11.54 -4.11
N GLU A 259 13.42 10.28 -3.77
CA GLU A 259 12.44 9.19 -3.80
C GLU A 259 11.35 9.39 -2.75
N GLU A 260 11.63 10.03 -1.61
CA GLU A 260 10.61 10.45 -0.66
C GLU A 260 9.64 11.46 -1.29
N PHE A 261 10.15 12.39 -2.10
CA PHE A 261 9.31 13.35 -2.83
C PHE A 261 8.54 12.69 -3.98
N ASN A 262 9.14 11.70 -4.65
CA ASN A 262 8.45 10.88 -5.66
C ASN A 262 7.28 10.13 -5.02
N TRP A 263 7.49 9.50 -3.87
CA TRP A 263 6.44 8.84 -3.09
C TRP A 263 5.30 9.81 -2.75
N ILE A 264 5.64 10.99 -2.22
CA ILE A 264 4.64 12.02 -1.88
C ILE A 264 3.87 12.47 -3.13
N ARG A 265 4.57 12.68 -4.26
CA ARG A 265 3.92 13.07 -5.52
C ARG A 265 2.95 12.01 -6.03
N ALA A 266 3.34 10.74 -5.91
CA ALA A 266 2.45 9.61 -6.24
C ALA A 266 1.23 9.56 -5.30
N ALA A 267 1.42 9.80 -3.99
CA ALA A 267 0.34 9.85 -3.02
C ALA A 267 -0.64 11.02 -3.28
N GLU A 268 -0.14 12.18 -3.69
CA GLU A 268 -0.96 13.32 -4.11
C GLU A 268 -1.80 13.03 -5.36
N PHE A 269 -1.21 12.31 -6.32
CA PHE A 269 -1.92 11.85 -7.52
C PHE A 269 -3.01 10.83 -7.15
N ALA A 270 -2.66 9.85 -6.32
CA ALA A 270 -3.57 8.84 -5.80
C ALA A 270 -4.74 9.47 -5.02
N ASP A 271 -4.44 10.46 -4.14
CA ASP A 271 -5.46 11.22 -3.42
C ASP A 271 -6.43 11.93 -4.36
N SER A 272 -5.90 12.58 -5.39
CA SER A 272 -6.72 13.33 -6.35
C SER A 272 -7.65 12.42 -7.16
N LEU A 273 -7.25 11.18 -7.45
CA LEU A 273 -8.05 10.17 -8.15
C LEU A 273 -9.03 9.42 -7.24
N GLY A 274 -8.89 9.56 -5.92
CA GLY A 274 -9.79 8.91 -4.96
C GLY A 274 -9.38 7.50 -4.59
N VAL A 275 -8.07 7.22 -4.52
CA VAL A 275 -7.53 5.95 -4.02
C VAL A 275 -7.99 5.70 -2.59
N ASP A 276 -8.38 4.47 -2.33
CA ASP A 276 -8.78 4.00 -1.00
C ASP A 276 -7.58 3.48 -0.21
N ILE A 277 -6.70 2.68 -0.87
CA ILE A 277 -5.55 2.02 -0.25
C ILE A 277 -4.29 2.33 -1.05
N ILE A 278 -3.21 2.73 -0.38
CA ILE A 278 -1.85 2.74 -0.94
C ILE A 278 -1.11 1.53 -0.39
N ASN A 279 -0.60 0.65 -1.25
CA ASN A 279 0.43 -0.32 -0.90
C ASN A 279 1.80 0.26 -1.26
N SER A 280 2.68 0.34 -0.27
CA SER A 280 4.05 0.80 -0.41
C SER A 280 4.98 -0.26 0.20
N SER A 281 5.65 -1.01 -0.65
CA SER A 281 6.64 -2.01 -0.25
C SER A 281 8.05 -1.42 -0.22
N LEU A 282 8.17 -0.19 0.28
CA LEU A 282 9.32 0.71 0.19
C LEU A 282 9.79 1.15 1.58
N GLY A 283 11.01 1.66 1.65
CA GLY A 283 11.54 2.19 2.89
C GLY A 283 12.84 2.96 2.72
N TYR A 284 12.98 4.06 3.45
CA TYR A 284 14.07 5.04 3.35
C TYR A 284 14.76 5.21 4.71
N LEU A 285 16.06 5.03 4.75
CA LEU A 285 16.90 5.23 5.94
C LEU A 285 18.31 5.65 5.54
N ASP A 286 18.97 4.84 4.71
CA ASP A 286 20.31 5.04 4.21
C ASP A 286 20.26 5.44 2.74
N PHE A 287 21.08 6.43 2.36
CA PHE A 287 21.16 6.98 1.03
C PHE A 287 22.57 6.89 0.47
N ASP A 288 22.73 6.99 -0.84
CA ASP A 288 24.03 7.01 -1.53
C ASP A 288 24.93 8.18 -1.06
N ASP A 289 24.33 9.26 -0.61
CA ASP A 289 25.02 10.31 0.13
C ASP A 289 24.79 10.12 1.63
N PRO A 290 25.79 9.67 2.41
CA PRO A 290 25.66 9.48 3.84
C PRO A 290 25.23 10.73 4.62
N GLY A 291 25.43 11.93 4.08
CA GLY A 291 24.92 13.19 4.66
C GLY A 291 23.41 13.31 4.60
N MET A 292 22.74 12.47 3.82
CA MET A 292 21.28 12.38 3.73
C MET A 292 20.68 11.32 4.64
N ASN A 293 21.47 10.41 5.22
CA ASN A 293 20.97 9.30 6.05
C ASN A 293 20.16 9.80 7.23
N TYR A 294 19.14 9.04 7.57
CA TYR A 294 18.36 9.26 8.77
C TYR A 294 18.94 8.44 9.94
N SER A 295 18.95 9.06 11.12
CA SER A 295 19.19 8.34 12.36
C SER A 295 17.88 7.71 12.87
N THR A 296 17.98 6.69 13.71
CA THR A 296 16.81 6.05 14.33
C THR A 296 15.97 7.04 15.14
N SER A 297 16.59 8.09 15.71
CA SER A 297 15.88 9.16 16.44
C SER A 297 14.97 10.02 15.53
N GLN A 298 15.16 9.99 14.23
CA GLN A 298 14.33 10.70 13.25
C GLN A 298 13.14 9.84 12.74
N LEU A 299 13.06 8.57 13.13
CA LEU A 299 11.92 7.71 12.84
C LEU A 299 10.80 7.92 13.88
N ASP A 300 10.34 9.15 13.97
CA ASP A 300 9.35 9.63 14.94
C ASP A 300 7.97 9.95 14.31
N GLY A 301 7.83 9.63 13.01
CA GLY A 301 6.64 9.91 12.21
C GLY A 301 6.47 11.36 11.77
N LYS A 302 7.48 12.22 12.00
CA LYS A 302 7.42 13.67 11.73
C LYS A 302 8.67 14.20 11.03
N SER A 303 9.84 13.59 11.26
CA SER A 303 11.13 14.12 10.83
C SER A 303 11.44 13.83 9.37
N THR A 304 11.05 12.67 8.83
CA THR A 304 11.28 12.31 7.44
C THR A 304 10.17 12.85 6.53
N TYR A 305 10.49 13.20 5.29
CA TYR A 305 9.49 13.72 4.35
C TYR A 305 8.43 12.69 4.01
N VAL A 306 8.85 11.46 3.76
CA VAL A 306 7.92 10.39 3.39
C VAL A 306 6.95 10.04 4.53
N SER A 307 7.41 10.06 5.80
CA SER A 307 6.51 9.85 6.95
C SER A 307 5.50 10.97 7.12
N GLN A 308 5.91 12.23 6.85
CA GLN A 308 4.96 13.34 6.77
C GLN A 308 3.93 13.11 5.66
N GLY A 309 4.38 12.71 4.47
CA GLY A 309 3.50 12.40 3.34
C GLY A 309 2.53 11.27 3.64
N ALA A 310 2.99 10.17 4.25
CA ALA A 310 2.15 9.03 4.64
C ALA A 310 1.11 9.41 5.71
N ALA A 311 1.51 10.23 6.69
CA ALA A 311 0.59 10.76 7.69
C ALA A 311 -0.48 11.68 7.07
N ILE A 312 -0.10 12.51 6.08
CA ILE A 312 -1.06 13.33 5.33
C ILE A 312 -2.03 12.44 4.54
N ALA A 313 -1.54 11.43 3.82
CA ALA A 313 -2.37 10.48 3.10
C ALA A 313 -3.40 9.82 4.04
N GLY A 314 -2.96 9.36 5.21
CA GLY A 314 -3.82 8.82 6.25
C GLY A 314 -4.89 9.79 6.74
N LYS A 315 -4.54 11.07 6.95
CA LYS A 315 -5.49 12.14 7.32
C LYS A 315 -6.46 12.49 6.19
N LYS A 316 -6.09 12.21 4.94
CA LYS A 316 -6.96 12.38 3.77
C LYS A 316 -7.88 11.18 3.52
N GLY A 317 -7.91 10.19 4.43
CA GLY A 317 -8.80 9.04 4.38
C GLY A 317 -8.29 7.86 3.54
N ILE A 318 -7.00 7.84 3.23
CA ILE A 318 -6.35 6.73 2.52
C ILE A 318 -5.73 5.78 3.55
N LEU A 319 -5.98 4.49 3.42
CA LEU A 319 -5.25 3.49 4.20
C LEU A 319 -3.89 3.25 3.53
N VAL A 320 -2.82 3.74 4.14
CA VAL A 320 -1.45 3.43 3.72
C VAL A 320 -1.02 2.13 4.38
N VAL A 321 -0.68 1.13 3.58
CA VAL A 321 -0.10 -0.16 4.00
C VAL A 321 1.34 -0.17 3.56
N ASN A 322 2.28 -0.16 4.52
CA ASN A 322 3.71 -0.06 4.25
C ASN A 322 4.49 -1.20 4.90
N SER A 323 5.51 -1.72 4.22
CA SER A 323 6.45 -2.67 4.80
C SER A 323 7.31 -2.01 5.89
N VAL A 324 7.64 -2.75 6.97
CA VAL A 324 8.43 -2.16 8.09
C VAL A 324 9.94 -2.09 7.82
N GLY A 325 10.41 -2.78 6.75
CA GLY A 325 11.83 -2.92 6.44
C GLY A 325 12.38 -4.31 6.76
N ASN A 326 13.60 -4.57 6.29
CA ASN A 326 14.29 -5.86 6.38
C ASN A 326 15.57 -5.79 7.23
N GLY A 327 15.67 -4.80 8.10
CA GLY A 327 16.80 -4.56 8.99
C GLY A 327 16.74 -5.26 10.33
N GLY A 328 15.92 -6.32 10.50
CA GLY A 328 15.66 -6.98 11.78
C GLY A 328 16.90 -7.50 12.51
N ALA A 329 17.99 -7.77 11.79
CA ALA A 329 19.28 -8.13 12.38
C ALA A 329 19.89 -7.02 13.25
N ALA A 330 19.55 -5.75 12.99
CA ALA A 330 19.97 -4.61 13.82
C ALA A 330 19.23 -4.54 15.18
N GLY A 331 18.23 -5.40 15.40
CA GLY A 331 17.49 -5.45 16.66
C GLY A 331 16.27 -4.53 16.71
N ASN A 332 16.00 -3.99 17.90
CA ASN A 332 14.88 -3.06 18.10
C ASN A 332 15.16 -1.70 17.43
N SER A 333 14.09 -0.96 17.13
CA SER A 333 14.15 0.34 16.43
C SER A 333 14.86 0.27 15.06
N SER A 334 14.66 -0.84 14.34
CA SER A 334 15.23 -1.10 13.01
C SER A 334 14.27 -0.76 11.87
N LEU A 335 13.24 0.03 12.13
CA LEU A 335 12.26 0.50 11.14
C LEU A 335 12.93 1.31 10.04
N VAL A 336 12.24 1.43 8.89
CA VAL A 336 12.55 2.39 7.84
C VAL A 336 11.36 3.31 7.61
N ALA A 337 11.58 4.58 7.26
CA ALA A 337 10.49 5.49 6.90
C ALA A 337 9.82 5.03 5.59
N PRO A 338 8.47 5.10 5.45
CA PRO A 338 7.50 5.74 6.34
C PRO A 338 6.84 4.79 7.35
N ALA A 339 7.41 3.60 7.65
CA ALA A 339 6.76 2.66 8.58
C ALA A 339 6.54 3.26 9.98
N ASP A 340 7.33 4.27 10.36
CA ASP A 340 7.19 5.05 11.59
C ASP A 340 6.01 6.04 11.58
N ALA A 341 5.37 6.29 10.43
CA ALA A 341 4.29 7.28 10.33
C ALA A 341 3.07 6.89 11.19
N PRO A 342 2.38 7.88 11.81
CA PRO A 342 1.15 7.62 12.55
C PRO A 342 -0.04 7.40 11.61
N GLY A 343 -0.98 6.56 12.04
CA GLY A 343 -2.26 6.34 11.35
C GLY A 343 -2.16 5.57 10.02
N ILE A 344 -1.03 4.93 9.77
CA ILE A 344 -0.84 3.96 8.68
C ILE A 344 -0.87 2.52 9.22
N LEU A 345 -0.82 1.54 8.34
CA LEU A 345 -0.67 0.13 8.67
C LEU A 345 0.72 -0.33 8.24
N SER A 346 1.69 -0.38 9.15
CA SER A 346 3.01 -0.95 8.88
C SER A 346 3.01 -2.46 9.15
N VAL A 347 3.65 -3.20 8.24
CA VAL A 347 3.52 -4.64 8.15
C VAL A 347 4.87 -5.32 8.26
N GLY A 348 5.00 -6.17 9.28
CA GLY A 348 6.15 -7.05 9.48
C GLY A 348 5.97 -8.42 8.82
N SER A 349 7.01 -9.25 8.89
CA SER A 349 7.06 -10.56 8.26
C SER A 349 7.11 -11.69 9.27
N VAL A 350 6.30 -12.75 9.01
CA VAL A 350 6.37 -14.02 9.71
C VAL A 350 6.78 -15.17 8.79
N THR A 351 7.25 -16.26 9.43
CA THR A 351 7.58 -17.53 8.80
C THR A 351 6.33 -18.38 8.58
N SER A 352 6.48 -19.54 7.94
CA SER A 352 5.40 -20.55 7.83
C SER A 352 4.96 -21.13 9.17
N SER A 353 5.78 -21.01 10.22
CA SER A 353 5.42 -21.37 11.60
C SER A 353 4.81 -20.22 12.38
N SER A 354 4.43 -19.13 11.71
CA SER A 354 3.85 -17.91 12.32
C SER A 354 4.76 -17.23 13.35
N THR A 355 6.07 -17.48 13.29
CA THR A 355 7.09 -16.80 14.09
C THR A 355 7.70 -15.64 13.32
N LEU A 356 8.27 -14.64 14.02
CA LEU A 356 8.91 -13.51 13.40
C LEU A 356 10.01 -13.94 12.40
N SER A 357 9.98 -13.41 11.19
CA SER A 357 11.09 -13.60 10.24
C SER A 357 12.33 -12.86 10.73
N SER A 358 13.50 -13.49 10.66
CA SER A 358 14.76 -12.94 11.19
C SER A 358 15.15 -11.58 10.61
N PHE A 359 14.72 -11.30 9.38
CA PHE A 359 14.98 -10.04 8.70
C PHE A 359 13.94 -8.95 9.01
N SER A 360 12.75 -9.30 9.54
CA SER A 360 11.69 -8.30 9.76
C SER A 360 12.13 -7.24 10.74
N SER A 361 12.12 -5.98 10.31
CA SER A 361 12.38 -4.83 11.19
C SER A 361 11.38 -4.76 12.34
N LYS A 362 11.80 -4.16 13.43
CA LYS A 362 11.08 -4.06 14.72
C LYS A 362 11.02 -2.64 15.21
N GLY A 363 9.91 -2.32 15.90
CA GLY A 363 9.79 -1.08 16.67
C GLY A 363 10.65 -1.09 17.94
N PRO A 364 10.40 -0.14 18.84
CA PRO A 364 9.43 0.95 18.71
C PRO A 364 9.90 2.04 17.75
N THR A 365 9.00 2.97 17.42
CA THR A 365 9.38 4.26 16.82
C THR A 365 10.16 5.11 17.82
N ALA A 366 10.83 6.17 17.35
CA ALA A 366 11.59 7.07 18.22
C ALA A 366 10.71 7.76 19.28
N ASP A 367 9.43 7.95 19.02
CA ASP A 367 8.44 8.50 19.96
C ASP A 367 7.69 7.41 20.76
N GLY A 368 8.16 6.14 20.70
CA GLY A 368 7.71 5.05 21.57
C GLY A 368 6.46 4.30 21.13
N ARG A 369 5.95 4.52 19.90
CA ARG A 369 4.79 3.78 19.39
C ARG A 369 5.17 2.36 18.98
N ILE A 370 4.25 1.41 19.23
CA ILE A 370 4.37 0.04 18.76
C ILE A 370 4.34 -0.01 17.23
N LYS A 371 5.31 -0.69 16.66
CA LYS A 371 5.44 -1.05 15.25
C LYS A 371 6.10 -2.44 15.14
N PRO A 372 5.72 -3.25 14.11
CA PRO A 372 4.63 -3.02 13.14
C PRO A 372 3.26 -2.97 13.81
N GLU A 373 2.21 -2.53 13.11
CA GLU A 373 0.85 -2.78 13.57
C GLU A 373 0.48 -4.25 13.43
N LEU A 374 0.77 -4.85 12.27
CA LEU A 374 0.40 -6.25 11.95
C LEU A 374 1.54 -6.95 11.22
N VAL A 375 1.41 -8.27 11.13
CA VAL A 375 2.36 -9.11 10.39
C VAL A 375 1.62 -10.05 9.44
N ALA A 376 2.29 -10.44 8.32
CA ALA A 376 1.80 -11.46 7.40
C ALA A 376 2.97 -12.33 6.89
N PHE A 377 2.68 -13.38 6.13
CA PHE A 377 3.70 -14.29 5.62
C PHE A 377 4.60 -13.59 4.59
N GLY A 378 5.87 -13.37 4.93
CA GLY A 378 6.85 -12.72 4.06
C GLY A 378 8.12 -13.52 3.86
N GLN A 379 8.22 -14.73 4.45
CA GLN A 379 9.39 -15.60 4.29
C GLN A 379 9.17 -16.62 3.17
N GLY A 380 8.87 -16.12 1.95
CA GLY A 380 8.76 -16.94 0.76
C GLY A 380 7.32 -17.14 0.28
N PRO A 381 6.42 -16.13 0.29
CA PRO A 381 5.13 -16.27 -0.34
C PRO A 381 5.28 -16.54 -1.84
N THR A 382 4.34 -17.32 -2.37
CA THR A 382 4.23 -17.57 -3.81
C THR A 382 3.83 -16.29 -4.53
N LEU A 383 4.52 -15.94 -5.60
CA LEU A 383 4.33 -14.73 -6.39
C LEU A 383 4.55 -14.98 -7.89
N ILE A 384 4.16 -14.03 -8.72
CA ILE A 384 4.40 -14.05 -10.17
C ILE A 384 5.55 -13.09 -10.49
N ARG A 385 6.54 -13.59 -11.23
CA ARG A 385 7.69 -12.84 -11.72
C ARG A 385 7.38 -12.10 -13.01
N SER A 386 8.26 -11.19 -13.42
CA SER A 386 8.11 -10.41 -14.66
C SER A 386 8.07 -11.26 -15.94
N ASN A 387 8.68 -12.45 -15.93
CA ASN A 387 8.60 -13.41 -17.04
C ASN A 387 7.37 -14.32 -16.99
N GLY A 388 6.41 -14.06 -16.10
CA GLY A 388 5.21 -14.86 -15.90
C GLY A 388 5.42 -16.14 -15.07
N ALA A 389 6.66 -16.47 -14.70
CA ALA A 389 6.93 -17.66 -13.90
C ALA A 389 6.47 -17.50 -12.46
N VAL A 390 6.01 -18.61 -11.89
CA VAL A 390 5.76 -18.70 -10.43
C VAL A 390 7.10 -18.71 -9.69
N GLY A 391 7.17 -18.00 -8.60
CA GLY A 391 8.36 -17.95 -7.76
C GLY A 391 8.01 -17.66 -6.32
N ALA A 392 9.03 -17.58 -5.50
CA ALA A 392 8.94 -17.12 -4.12
C ALA A 392 10.05 -16.11 -3.83
N ALA A 393 9.80 -15.19 -2.91
CA ALA A 393 10.81 -14.24 -2.44
C ALA A 393 10.58 -13.90 -0.97
N ALA A 394 11.63 -13.50 -0.25
CA ALA A 394 11.54 -13.15 1.16
C ALA A 394 11.71 -11.64 1.36
N GLY A 395 10.87 -11.06 2.21
CA GLY A 395 10.88 -9.64 2.55
C GLY A 395 9.54 -9.17 3.12
N THR A 396 9.58 -8.14 3.96
CA THR A 396 8.36 -7.46 4.43
C THR A 396 7.60 -6.81 3.28
N SER A 397 8.28 -6.53 2.16
CA SER A 397 7.69 -6.09 0.89
C SER A 397 6.62 -7.04 0.35
N PHE A 398 6.66 -8.31 0.74
CA PHE A 398 5.70 -9.33 0.31
C PHE A 398 4.65 -9.65 1.38
N SER A 399 4.83 -9.17 2.61
CA SER A 399 3.80 -9.20 3.66
C SER A 399 2.78 -8.08 3.49
N ALA A 400 3.24 -6.86 3.21
CA ALA A 400 2.40 -5.67 3.07
C ALA A 400 1.28 -5.83 2.02
N PRO A 401 1.54 -6.31 0.79
CA PRO A 401 0.51 -6.45 -0.23
C PRO A 401 -0.59 -7.46 0.13
N GLN A 402 -0.30 -8.49 0.91
CA GLN A 402 -1.32 -9.42 1.40
C GLN A 402 -2.31 -8.72 2.33
N LEU A 403 -1.83 -7.80 3.18
CA LEU A 403 -2.68 -6.99 4.03
C LEU A 403 -3.44 -5.91 3.25
N ALA A 404 -2.84 -5.33 2.23
CA ALA A 404 -3.54 -4.43 1.33
C ALA A 404 -4.71 -5.14 0.62
N ALA A 405 -4.51 -6.39 0.20
CA ALA A 405 -5.54 -7.22 -0.41
C ALA A 405 -6.66 -7.58 0.59
N LEU A 406 -6.30 -7.97 1.82
CA LEU A 406 -7.28 -8.22 2.89
C LEU A 406 -8.10 -6.96 3.20
N ALA A 407 -7.44 -5.80 3.31
CA ALA A 407 -8.09 -4.53 3.55
C ALA A 407 -9.06 -4.15 2.43
N ALA A 408 -8.71 -4.41 1.17
CA ALA A 408 -9.57 -4.14 0.02
C ALA A 408 -10.84 -5.00 0.05
N GLY A 409 -10.74 -6.29 0.34
CA GLY A 409 -11.92 -7.15 0.47
C GLY A 409 -12.80 -6.79 1.67
N LEU A 410 -12.21 -6.40 2.80
CA LEU A 410 -12.95 -5.89 3.95
C LEU A 410 -13.67 -4.56 3.63
N TRP A 411 -13.03 -3.68 2.88
CA TRP A 411 -13.69 -2.41 2.51
C TRP A 411 -14.81 -2.62 1.49
N GLU A 412 -14.67 -3.56 0.54
CA GLU A 412 -15.78 -4.03 -0.30
C GLU A 412 -16.94 -4.52 0.56
N ALA A 413 -16.66 -5.33 1.58
CA ALA A 413 -17.65 -5.89 2.49
C ALA A 413 -18.35 -4.83 3.37
N LYS A 414 -17.67 -3.74 3.66
CA LYS A 414 -18.10 -2.65 4.56
C LYS A 414 -17.85 -1.28 3.92
N PRO A 415 -18.50 -0.93 2.81
CA PRO A 415 -18.20 0.28 2.03
C PRO A 415 -18.49 1.59 2.77
N SER A 416 -19.29 1.54 3.83
CA SER A 416 -19.57 2.70 4.69
C SER A 416 -18.48 2.95 5.74
N TRP A 417 -17.59 1.99 5.98
CA TRP A 417 -16.53 2.20 6.96
C TRP A 417 -15.58 3.31 6.52
N THR A 418 -15.24 4.15 7.47
CA THR A 418 -14.15 5.10 7.35
C THR A 418 -12.80 4.35 7.34
N LYS A 419 -11.75 5.03 6.90
CA LYS A 419 -10.39 4.49 6.99
C LYS A 419 -10.04 4.06 8.42
N GLU A 420 -10.47 4.84 9.39
CA GLU A 420 -10.18 4.58 10.80
C GLU A 420 -10.90 3.34 11.34
N GLU A 421 -12.16 3.11 10.93
CA GLU A 421 -12.92 1.90 11.30
C GLU A 421 -12.29 0.66 10.67
N LEU A 422 -11.88 0.72 9.40
CA LEU A 422 -11.18 -0.37 8.74
C LEU A 422 -9.85 -0.68 9.44
N TRP A 423 -9.04 0.35 9.71
CA TRP A 423 -7.77 0.19 10.42
C TRP A 423 -7.96 -0.46 11.79
N LYS A 424 -8.91 0.02 12.58
CA LYS A 424 -9.25 -0.53 13.90
C LYS A 424 -9.71 -1.98 13.82
N SER A 425 -10.53 -2.30 12.83
CA SER A 425 -11.02 -3.67 12.63
C SER A 425 -9.88 -4.63 12.29
N LEU A 426 -8.98 -4.23 11.38
CA LEU A 426 -7.79 -5.02 11.04
C LEU A 426 -6.90 -5.25 12.26
N VAL A 427 -6.57 -4.19 13.00
CA VAL A 427 -5.71 -4.27 14.19
C VAL A 427 -6.35 -5.13 15.29
N LYS A 428 -7.64 -4.96 15.56
CA LYS A 428 -8.38 -5.78 16.54
C LYS A 428 -8.45 -7.25 16.16
N SER A 429 -8.37 -7.58 14.87
CA SER A 429 -8.36 -8.98 14.39
C SER A 429 -7.02 -9.68 14.57
N GLY A 430 -5.99 -8.97 14.99
CA GLY A 430 -4.63 -9.48 15.17
C GLY A 430 -4.55 -10.55 16.27
N SER A 431 -3.79 -11.60 15.99
CA SER A 431 -3.68 -12.81 16.83
C SER A 431 -3.17 -12.56 18.25
N GLN A 432 -2.53 -11.41 18.51
CA GLN A 432 -2.06 -11.00 19.84
C GLN A 432 -2.54 -9.59 20.23
N PHE A 433 -3.74 -9.21 19.77
CA PHE A 433 -4.30 -7.88 20.04
C PHE A 433 -4.29 -7.46 21.51
N ALA A 434 -4.51 -8.43 22.43
CA ALA A 434 -4.55 -8.15 23.87
C ALA A 434 -3.18 -7.81 24.48
N GLN A 435 -2.09 -8.23 23.86
CA GLN A 435 -0.71 -8.03 24.35
C GLN A 435 0.23 -7.77 23.17
N PRO A 436 0.13 -6.60 22.52
CA PRO A 436 0.97 -6.26 21.39
C PRO A 436 2.42 -5.99 21.82
N ASP A 437 3.36 -6.24 20.90
CA ASP A 437 4.78 -5.98 21.10
C ASP A 437 5.42 -5.28 19.89
N ASN A 438 6.70 -4.96 19.98
CA ASN A 438 7.45 -4.29 18.91
C ASN A 438 8.03 -5.25 17.86
N ALA A 439 7.75 -6.54 17.92
CA ALA A 439 8.20 -7.54 16.97
C ALA A 439 7.08 -7.98 16.02
N LEU A 440 5.93 -8.34 16.56
CA LEU A 440 4.77 -8.82 15.83
C LEU A 440 3.60 -7.82 15.83
N GLY A 441 3.74 -6.70 16.53
CA GLY A 441 2.66 -5.73 16.67
C GLY A 441 1.45 -6.35 17.36
N TYR A 442 0.28 -6.17 16.78
CA TYR A 442 -0.95 -6.82 17.22
C TYR A 442 -1.12 -8.26 16.66
N GLY A 443 -0.10 -8.76 15.93
CA GLY A 443 -0.05 -10.11 15.39
C GLY A 443 -0.59 -10.24 13.98
N ILE A 444 -0.99 -11.47 13.63
CA ILE A 444 -1.50 -11.84 12.30
C ILE A 444 -2.99 -11.53 12.25
N PRO A 445 -3.47 -10.67 11.31
CA PRO A 445 -4.89 -10.38 11.17
C PRO A 445 -5.62 -11.54 10.49
N ASN A 446 -6.95 -11.58 10.67
CA ASN A 446 -7.78 -12.58 10.01
C ASN A 446 -9.10 -11.95 9.52
N PHE A 447 -9.50 -12.29 8.28
CA PHE A 447 -10.72 -11.76 7.67
C PHE A 447 -11.96 -11.97 8.54
N ARG A 448 -12.17 -13.18 9.06
CA ARG A 448 -13.35 -13.48 9.89
C ARG A 448 -13.40 -12.62 11.15
N ALA A 449 -12.27 -12.54 11.85
CA ALA A 449 -12.16 -11.74 13.06
C ALA A 449 -12.37 -10.25 12.77
N ALA A 450 -11.84 -9.74 11.65
CA ALA A 450 -12.03 -8.35 11.23
C ALA A 450 -13.49 -8.06 10.81
N TYR A 451 -14.07 -8.93 9.98
CA TYR A 451 -15.41 -8.74 9.44
C TYR A 451 -16.51 -8.86 10.49
N PHE A 452 -16.34 -9.77 11.45
CA PHE A 452 -17.29 -10.06 12.51
C PHE A 452 -16.89 -9.53 13.90
N GLY A 453 -15.70 -8.93 14.04
CA GLY A 453 -15.11 -8.56 15.32
C GLY A 453 -15.94 -7.62 16.19
N GLU A 454 -16.80 -6.78 15.59
CA GLU A 454 -17.80 -6.02 16.34
C GLU A 454 -18.92 -6.91 16.91
N LEU A 455 -19.17 -8.06 16.26
CA LEU A 455 -20.17 -9.03 16.68
C LEU A 455 -19.63 -10.00 17.74
N LEU A 456 -18.30 -10.22 17.77
CA LEU A 456 -17.66 -11.17 18.69
C LEU A 456 -17.26 -10.57 20.04
N GLY A 457 -17.57 -9.28 20.29
CA GLY A 457 -17.45 -8.61 21.59
C GLY A 457 -16.20 -9.00 22.38
N ILE A 458 -15.01 -8.49 21.99
CA ILE A 458 -13.76 -8.65 22.78
C ILE A 458 -13.77 -7.77 24.05
N SER A 459 -14.89 -7.22 24.42
CA SER A 459 -15.14 -6.61 25.73
C SER A 459 -16.16 -7.46 26.46
N GLY A 460 -15.72 -8.18 27.46
CA GLY A 460 -16.35 -8.96 28.49
C GLY A 460 -17.87 -8.90 28.80
N THR A 461 -18.73 -8.73 27.81
CA THR A 461 -20.18 -8.87 27.91
C THR A 461 -20.63 -9.87 26.85
N GLU A 462 -21.47 -10.81 27.24
CA GLU A 462 -22.06 -11.87 26.42
C GLU A 462 -22.42 -11.38 25.01
N PRO A 463 -22.01 -12.06 23.92
CA PRO A 463 -22.38 -11.67 22.57
C PRO A 463 -23.88 -11.95 22.37
N SER A 464 -24.67 -10.88 22.31
CA SER A 464 -26.11 -10.97 22.02
C SER A 464 -26.40 -11.15 20.52
N SER A 465 -25.40 -11.21 19.66
CA SER A 465 -25.56 -11.31 18.21
C SER A 465 -24.73 -12.42 17.59
N TRP A 466 -25.41 -13.27 16.87
CA TRP A 466 -24.84 -14.27 15.99
C TRP A 466 -25.10 -13.92 14.53
N THR A 467 -24.33 -14.49 13.61
CA THR A 467 -24.34 -14.11 12.20
C THR A 467 -24.38 -15.33 11.30
N ILE A 468 -25.06 -15.19 10.16
CA ILE A 468 -25.11 -16.19 9.09
C ILE A 468 -24.60 -15.57 7.78
N TYR A 469 -23.77 -16.35 7.04
CA TYR A 469 -23.24 -15.91 5.75
C TYR A 469 -22.97 -17.10 4.82
N PRO A 470 -23.03 -16.89 3.48
CA PRO A 470 -23.53 -15.70 2.83
C PRO A 470 -25.03 -15.50 3.06
N ASN A 471 -25.48 -14.25 3.22
CA ASN A 471 -26.90 -13.91 3.30
C ASN A 471 -27.15 -12.59 2.55
N PRO A 472 -27.77 -12.61 1.38
CA PRO A 472 -28.42 -13.76 0.71
C PRO A 472 -27.49 -14.92 0.37
N MET A 473 -28.08 -16.14 0.33
CA MET A 473 -27.32 -17.36 -0.04
C MET A 473 -26.81 -17.26 -1.48
N THR A 474 -25.54 -17.62 -1.68
CA THR A 474 -24.91 -17.71 -3.01
C THR A 474 -24.65 -19.17 -3.42
N SER A 475 -24.81 -20.11 -2.48
CA SER A 475 -24.65 -21.55 -2.67
C SER A 475 -25.58 -22.29 -1.70
N GLU A 476 -25.57 -23.59 -1.74
CA GLU A 476 -26.30 -24.43 -0.76
C GLU A 476 -25.63 -24.46 0.62
N GLN A 477 -24.43 -23.91 0.77
CA GLN A 477 -23.75 -23.85 2.05
C GLN A 477 -23.91 -22.47 2.70
N VAL A 478 -24.15 -22.49 4.00
CA VAL A 478 -24.11 -21.31 4.87
C VAL A 478 -23.28 -21.59 6.10
N SER A 479 -22.62 -20.56 6.60
CA SER A 479 -21.80 -20.62 7.81
C SER A 479 -22.44 -19.76 8.88
N ILE A 480 -22.48 -20.26 10.11
CA ILE A 480 -23.04 -19.58 11.27
C ILE A 480 -21.96 -19.35 12.30
N LEU A 481 -21.70 -18.10 12.63
CA LEU A 481 -20.86 -17.74 13.78
C LEU A 481 -21.78 -17.48 14.97
N PHE A 482 -21.50 -18.17 16.07
CA PHE A 482 -22.31 -18.12 17.26
C PHE A 482 -21.47 -18.53 18.49
N GLY A 483 -21.50 -17.75 19.55
CA GLY A 483 -21.00 -18.05 20.87
C GLY A 483 -19.65 -18.80 20.95
N LYS A 484 -19.41 -19.46 22.07
CA LYS A 484 -18.22 -20.32 22.32
C LYS A 484 -18.53 -21.82 22.27
N GLU A 485 -19.78 -22.18 22.08
CA GLU A 485 -20.24 -23.55 22.07
C GLU A 485 -19.65 -24.30 20.87
N LEU A 486 -19.28 -25.55 21.09
CA LEU A 486 -18.80 -26.44 20.03
C LEU A 486 -19.94 -27.19 19.33
N GLU A 487 -21.15 -27.11 19.88
CA GLU A 487 -22.32 -27.86 19.47
C GLU A 487 -23.57 -27.04 19.67
N VAL A 488 -24.44 -26.97 18.65
CA VAL A 488 -25.76 -26.27 18.68
C VAL A 488 -26.79 -27.07 17.90
N VAL A 489 -28.08 -26.88 18.21
CA VAL A 489 -29.18 -27.33 17.35
C VAL A 489 -29.55 -26.14 16.45
N VAL A 490 -29.56 -26.38 15.16
CA VAL A 490 -29.94 -25.39 14.11
C VAL A 490 -31.27 -25.82 13.54
N ARG A 491 -32.27 -24.90 13.58
CA ARG A 491 -33.57 -25.10 12.94
C ARG A 491 -33.80 -24.02 11.90
N LEU A 492 -34.22 -24.41 10.69
CA LEU A 492 -34.60 -23.52 9.61
C LEU A 492 -36.08 -23.71 9.31
N ILE A 493 -36.83 -22.62 9.36
CA ILE A 493 -38.28 -22.62 9.06
C ILE A 493 -38.61 -21.53 8.02
N ASP A 494 -39.66 -21.75 7.26
CA ASP A 494 -40.28 -20.66 6.49
C ASP A 494 -41.23 -19.78 7.36
N PRO A 495 -41.74 -18.65 6.86
CA PRO A 495 -42.67 -17.80 7.59
C PRO A 495 -44.00 -18.50 7.94
N ALA A 496 -44.33 -19.63 7.29
CA ALA A 496 -45.49 -20.44 7.60
C ALA A 496 -45.24 -21.50 8.69
N GLY A 497 -43.99 -21.58 9.19
CA GLY A 497 -43.57 -22.51 10.23
C GLY A 497 -43.18 -23.90 9.72
N ARG A 498 -43.08 -24.12 8.40
CA ARG A 498 -42.59 -25.39 7.85
C ARG A 498 -41.09 -25.49 8.10
N VAL A 499 -40.68 -26.64 8.67
CA VAL A 499 -39.27 -26.95 8.98
C VAL A 499 -38.57 -27.53 7.74
N TYR A 500 -37.44 -26.93 7.35
CA TYR A 500 -36.57 -27.38 6.27
C TYR A 500 -35.27 -28.01 6.76
N PHE A 501 -34.83 -27.64 7.95
CA PHE A 501 -33.64 -28.18 8.60
C PHE A 501 -33.83 -28.13 10.11
N ASP A 502 -33.50 -29.22 10.79
CA ASP A 502 -33.53 -29.30 12.27
C ASP A 502 -32.51 -30.35 12.70
N GLN A 503 -31.28 -29.94 12.95
CA GLN A 503 -30.19 -30.85 13.26
C GLN A 503 -29.22 -30.24 14.26
N LYS A 504 -28.57 -31.12 14.99
CA LYS A 504 -27.43 -30.83 15.84
C LYS A 504 -26.19 -30.69 14.96
N VAL A 505 -25.49 -29.58 15.09
CA VAL A 505 -24.32 -29.24 14.30
C VAL A 505 -23.13 -28.96 15.22
N ASN A 506 -21.99 -29.48 14.86
CA ASN A 506 -20.74 -29.34 15.59
C ASN A 506 -19.74 -28.50 14.81
N ARG A 507 -18.81 -27.88 15.53
CA ARG A 507 -17.65 -27.17 14.95
C ARG A 507 -16.37 -27.63 15.65
N ILE A 508 -15.25 -27.49 14.93
CA ILE A 508 -13.93 -28.00 15.39
C ILE A 508 -13.29 -27.10 16.48
N SER A 509 -13.69 -25.84 16.58
CA SER A 509 -13.20 -24.90 17.61
C SER A 509 -14.21 -23.79 17.83
N SER A 510 -14.11 -23.08 18.94
CA SER A 510 -14.97 -21.90 19.25
C SER A 510 -14.78 -20.72 18.30
N SER A 511 -13.71 -20.68 17.55
CA SER A 511 -13.46 -19.68 16.51
C SER A 511 -13.90 -20.10 15.11
N ALA A 512 -14.23 -21.38 14.89
CA ALA A 512 -14.75 -21.87 13.62
C ALA A 512 -16.27 -21.64 13.53
N PRO A 513 -16.84 -21.37 12.34
CA PRO A 513 -18.27 -21.34 12.17
C PRO A 513 -18.87 -22.75 12.25
N PHE A 514 -20.16 -22.83 12.52
CA PHE A 514 -20.95 -24.00 12.20
C PHE A 514 -21.26 -23.98 10.70
N GLU A 515 -20.89 -25.00 9.95
CA GLU A 515 -21.16 -25.12 8.53
C GLU A 515 -22.37 -26.03 8.32
N ILE A 516 -23.38 -25.54 7.59
CA ILE A 516 -24.59 -26.30 7.26
C ILE A 516 -24.80 -26.29 5.76
N THR A 517 -25.25 -27.42 5.22
CA THR A 517 -25.63 -27.56 3.82
C THR A 517 -27.15 -27.64 3.73
N LEU A 518 -27.76 -26.71 3.03
CA LEU A 518 -29.21 -26.58 2.86
C LEU A 518 -29.57 -26.94 1.41
N LYS A 519 -29.58 -28.25 1.12
CA LYS A 519 -29.96 -28.77 -0.19
C LYS A 519 -31.44 -28.54 -0.46
N ASP A 520 -31.79 -28.34 -1.72
CA ASP A 520 -33.17 -28.25 -2.21
C ASP A 520 -34.05 -27.19 -1.50
N LEU A 521 -33.41 -26.16 -0.90
CA LEU A 521 -34.14 -25.06 -0.30
C LEU A 521 -34.75 -24.20 -1.44
N PRO A 522 -36.07 -23.95 -1.46
CA PRO A 522 -36.69 -23.07 -2.49
C PRO A 522 -36.23 -21.62 -2.30
N SER A 523 -36.37 -20.80 -3.35
CA SER A 523 -36.18 -19.35 -3.26
C SER A 523 -37.17 -18.75 -2.26
N GLY A 524 -36.70 -17.84 -1.38
CA GLY A 524 -37.57 -17.24 -0.37
C GLY A 524 -36.85 -16.71 0.84
N ILE A 525 -37.64 -16.34 1.83
CA ILE A 525 -37.20 -15.86 3.14
C ILE A 525 -37.40 -16.98 4.16
N PHE A 526 -36.39 -17.26 4.93
CA PHE A 526 -36.40 -18.25 6.00
C PHE A 526 -36.00 -17.63 7.33
N ILE A 527 -36.40 -18.27 8.41
CA ILE A 527 -36.00 -17.95 9.77
C ILE A 527 -35.11 -19.09 10.26
N ILE A 528 -33.86 -18.77 10.58
CA ILE A 528 -32.96 -19.71 11.20
C ILE A 528 -32.94 -19.48 12.71
N GLN A 529 -33.11 -20.55 13.47
CA GLN A 529 -33.13 -20.55 14.92
C GLN A 529 -31.97 -21.40 15.43
N LEU A 530 -31.29 -20.89 16.46
CA LEU A 530 -30.23 -21.60 17.15
C LEU A 530 -30.68 -21.90 18.58
N PHE A 531 -30.44 -23.12 18.97
CA PHE A 531 -30.70 -23.59 20.34
C PHE A 531 -29.40 -24.12 20.91
N ASP A 532 -28.89 -23.44 21.91
CA ASP A 532 -28.07 -24.04 22.97
C ASP A 532 -29.04 -24.48 24.09
N LYS A 533 -28.55 -25.02 25.17
CA LYS A 533 -29.38 -25.44 26.35
C LYS A 533 -30.40 -24.38 26.77
N LYS A 534 -30.26 -23.14 26.27
CA LYS A 534 -31.22 -22.02 26.34
C LYS A 534 -31.46 -21.53 24.92
N GLN A 535 -32.71 -21.20 24.58
CA GLN A 535 -33.02 -20.58 23.29
C GLN A 535 -32.26 -19.28 23.13
N VAL A 536 -31.60 -19.06 22.01
CA VAL A 536 -30.61 -18.02 21.89
C VAL A 536 -30.95 -16.96 20.87
N GLY A 537 -31.74 -17.27 19.86
CA GLY A 537 -32.14 -16.22 18.91
C GLY A 537 -32.57 -16.72 17.55
N THR A 538 -33.00 -15.76 16.72
CA THR A 538 -33.46 -16.00 15.34
C THR A 538 -32.80 -15.00 14.39
N LEU A 539 -32.42 -15.46 13.20
CA LEU A 539 -31.96 -14.63 12.10
C LEU A 539 -32.76 -14.90 10.83
N LYS A 540 -32.85 -13.89 9.97
CA LYS A 540 -33.41 -14.01 8.64
C LYS A 540 -32.36 -14.54 7.69
N LEU A 541 -32.70 -15.57 6.89
CA LEU A 541 -31.92 -16.07 5.78
C LEU A 541 -32.67 -15.85 4.48
N ILE A 542 -32.00 -15.37 3.44
CA ILE A 542 -32.59 -15.13 2.13
C ILE A 542 -31.93 -16.07 1.12
N LYS A 543 -32.74 -16.87 0.41
CA LYS A 543 -32.34 -17.59 -0.79
C LYS A 543 -32.96 -16.89 -1.99
N PRO A 544 -32.12 -16.36 -2.94
CA PRO A 544 -32.60 -15.68 -4.14
C PRO A 544 -33.44 -16.57 -5.05
#